data_6f9859debbf5faa93936c28fae5d7c15
#
_entry.id   6f9859debbf5faa93936c28fae5d7c15
#
_cell.length_a   1.000
_cell.length_b   1.000
_cell.length_c   1.000
_cell.angle_alpha   90.00
_cell.angle_beta   90.00
_cell.angle_gamma   90.00
#
_symmetry.space_group_name_H-M   'P 1'
#
loop_
_entity.id
_entity.type
_entity.pdbx_description
1 polymer ?
#
loop_
_entity_poly.entity_id
_entity_poly.type
_entity_poly.pdbx_seq_one_letter_code
_entity_poly.pdbx_strand_id
1 'polypeptide(L)' 'MDNNIRQLIGANQVAEILGISSSYAYKIIEELNQELEKAGYLTIRGKVDSLYLERRYFPTPDKIYTVNN' A
#
# COMPACT_ATOMS: atom_id res chain seq x y z
N MET A 1 -19.59 -9.33 -0.64
CA MET A 1 -19.22 -9.02 -0.65
C MET A 1 -18.34 -8.65 -0.88
N ASP A 2 -17.85 -8.35 -0.80
CA ASP A 2 -17.04 -7.90 -1.09
C ASP A 2 -15.82 -8.06 -0.86
N ASN A 3 -15.16 -8.51 -1.35
CA ASN A 3 -13.95 -8.89 -1.23
C ASN A 3 -13.03 -7.88 -1.48
N ASN A 4 -13.34 -6.82 -1.93
CA ASN A 4 -12.48 -5.83 -2.24
C ASN A 4 -12.51 -4.78 -1.30
N ILE A 5 -12.92 -5.00 -0.12
CA ILE A 5 -13.01 -4.02 0.87
C ILE A 5 -11.67 -3.52 1.25
N ARG A 6 -11.51 -2.23 1.29
CA ARG A 6 -10.28 -1.61 1.69
C ARG A 6 -10.12 -1.74 3.18
N GLN A 7 -8.92 -1.84 3.62
CA GLN A 7 -8.61 -1.92 5.03
C GLN A 7 -7.38 -1.12 5.32
N LEU A 8 -7.27 -0.67 6.55
CA LEU A 8 -6.03 -0.09 7.01
C LEU A 8 -5.24 -1.19 7.68
N ILE A 9 -4.02 -1.39 7.23
CA ILE A 9 -3.18 -2.46 7.73
C ILE A 9 -1.93 -1.88 8.36
N GLY A 10 -1.37 -2.62 9.29
CA GLY A 10 -0.20 -2.15 10.03
C GLY A 10 1.09 -2.68 9.48
N ALA A 11 2.18 -2.35 10.18
CA ALA A 11 3.51 -2.67 9.70
C ALA A 11 3.78 -4.15 9.56
N ASN A 12 3.25 -4.96 10.47
CA ASN A 12 3.52 -6.39 10.36
C ASN A 12 2.89 -6.99 9.10
N GLN A 13 1.69 -6.55 8.77
CA GLN A 13 1.07 -7.02 7.56
C GLN A 13 1.76 -6.49 6.31
N VAL A 14 2.16 -5.23 6.33
CA VAL A 14 2.90 -4.67 5.21
C VAL A 14 4.20 -5.43 5.02
N ALA A 15 4.87 -5.75 6.12
CA ALA A 15 6.13 -6.48 6.04
C ALA A 15 5.93 -7.85 5.40
N GLU A 16 4.85 -8.51 5.75
CA GLU A 16 4.55 -9.80 5.14
C GLU A 16 4.25 -9.68 3.68
N ILE A 17 3.43 -8.71 3.32
CA ILE A 17 3.04 -8.54 1.93
C ILE A 17 4.24 -8.22 1.05
N LEU A 18 5.12 -7.37 1.53
CA LEU A 18 6.26 -6.95 0.74
C LEU A 18 7.52 -7.78 0.95
N GLY A 19 7.50 -8.65 1.94
CA GLY A 19 8.67 -9.49 2.22
C GLY A 19 9.85 -8.71 2.78
N ILE A 20 9.57 -7.77 3.69
CA ILE A 20 10.60 -6.91 4.26
C ILE A 20 10.48 -6.90 5.77
N SER A 21 11.37 -6.20 6.43
CA SER A 21 11.33 -6.12 7.89
C SER A 21 10.22 -5.19 8.35
N SER A 22 9.77 -5.37 9.58
CA SER A 22 8.76 -4.48 10.15
C SER A 22 9.27 -3.06 10.26
N SER A 23 10.53 -2.90 10.59
CA SER A 23 11.10 -1.56 10.69
C SER A 23 11.02 -0.82 9.38
N TYR A 24 11.35 -1.52 8.31
CA TYR A 24 11.28 -0.90 6.99
C TYR A 24 9.83 -0.65 6.60
N ALA A 25 8.94 -1.56 7.01
CA ALA A 25 7.52 -1.39 6.70
C ALA A 25 6.96 -0.12 7.33
N TYR A 26 7.42 0.23 8.54
CA TYR A 26 6.98 1.47 9.15
C TYR A 26 7.35 2.68 8.29
N LYS A 27 8.53 2.66 7.73
CA LYS A 27 8.94 3.76 6.87
C LYS A 27 8.09 3.85 5.61
N ILE A 28 7.79 2.71 5.05
CA ILE A 28 6.95 2.67 3.86
C ILE A 28 5.57 3.22 4.15
N ILE A 29 5.00 2.82 5.28
CA ILE A 29 3.70 3.33 5.66
C ILE A 29 3.72 4.84 5.77
N GLU A 30 4.76 5.36 6.39
CA GLU A 30 4.87 6.79 6.55
C GLU A 30 4.95 7.51 5.21
N GLU A 31 5.73 6.97 4.30
CA GLU A 31 5.86 7.56 2.98
C GLU A 31 4.56 7.53 2.19
N LEU A 32 3.88 6.41 2.23
CA LEU A 32 2.61 6.31 1.51
C LEU A 32 1.56 7.24 2.10
N ASN A 33 1.55 7.35 3.42
CA ASN A 33 0.61 8.25 4.04
C ASN A 33 0.91 9.71 3.71
N GLN A 34 2.17 10.05 3.58
CA GLN A 34 2.50 11.40 3.15
C GLN A 34 1.98 11.68 1.75
N GLU A 35 2.07 10.70 0.87
CA GLU A 35 1.51 10.86 -0.46
C GLU A 35 0.01 11.07 -0.41
N LEU A 36 -0.67 10.30 0.43
CA LEU A 36 -2.11 10.41 0.54
C LEU A 36 -2.52 11.75 1.12
N GLU A 37 -1.77 12.22 2.09
CA GLU A 37 -2.08 13.51 2.69
C GLU A 37 -1.91 14.64 1.69
N LYS A 38 -0.89 14.55 0.86
CA LYS A 38 -0.72 15.56 -0.17
C LYS A 38 -1.86 15.56 -1.17
N ALA A 39 -2.47 14.43 -1.35
CA ALA A 39 -3.61 14.32 -2.24
C ALA A 39 -4.93 14.69 -1.54
N GLY A 40 -4.87 15.06 -0.27
CA GLY A 40 -6.06 15.51 0.44
C GLY A 40 -6.75 14.45 1.28
N TYR A 41 -6.15 13.29 1.45
CA TYR A 41 -6.78 12.23 2.22
C TYR A 41 -6.33 12.26 3.67
N LEU A 42 -7.17 11.74 4.53
CA LEU A 42 -6.84 11.60 5.94
C LEU A 42 -6.16 10.26 6.15
N THR A 43 -5.19 10.24 7.03
CA THR A 43 -4.43 9.02 7.29
C THR A 43 -4.37 8.72 8.78
N ILE A 44 -3.96 7.51 9.12
CA ILE A 44 -3.77 7.11 10.50
C ILE A 44 -2.34 6.66 10.65
N ARG A 45 -1.67 7.20 11.63
CA ARG A 45 -0.27 6.90 11.84
C ARG A 45 -0.07 5.41 12.08
N GLY A 46 0.89 4.85 11.42
CA GLY A 46 1.20 3.44 11.56
C GLY A 46 0.29 2.50 10.81
N LYS A 47 -0.64 3.03 10.06
CA LYS A 47 -1.55 2.22 9.24
C LYS A 47 -1.60 2.79 7.84
N VAL A 48 -1.87 1.93 6.87
CA VAL A 48 -1.96 2.40 5.50
C VAL A 48 -3.09 1.64 4.80
N ASP A 49 -3.71 2.30 3.86
CA ASP A 49 -4.76 1.69 3.05
C ASP A 49 -4.16 0.56 2.22
N SER A 50 -4.70 -0.63 2.40
CA SER A 50 -4.14 -1.80 1.73
C SER A 50 -4.21 -1.70 0.22
N LEU A 51 -5.27 -1.12 -0.29
CA LEU A 51 -5.40 -1.01 -1.73
C LEU A 51 -4.40 -0.02 -2.31
N TYR A 52 -4.16 1.07 -1.61
CA TYR A 52 -3.17 2.02 -2.06
C TYR A 52 -1.77 1.39 -2.05
N LEU A 53 -1.46 0.63 -1.00
CA LEU A 53 -0.20 -0.07 -0.95
C LEU A 53 -0.04 -0.97 -2.16
N GLU A 54 -1.05 -1.72 -2.46
CA GLU A 54 -0.98 -2.64 -3.58
C GLU A 54 -0.77 -1.91 -4.90
N ARG A 55 -1.47 -0.81 -5.07
CA ARG A 55 -1.34 -0.07 -6.32
C ARG A 55 0.01 0.57 -6.48
N ARG A 56 0.64 0.91 -5.39
CA ARG A 56 1.95 1.54 -5.47
C ARG A 56 3.07 0.54 -5.64
N TYR A 57 2.89 -0.67 -5.14
CA TYR A 57 3.97 -1.65 -5.17
C TYR A 57 3.77 -2.78 -6.16
N PHE A 58 2.55 -3.03 -6.55
CA PHE A 58 2.30 -4.13 -7.47
C PHE A 58 1.62 -3.61 -8.72
N PRO A 59 2.13 -3.98 -9.88
CA PRO A 59 1.50 -3.50 -11.11
C PRO A 59 0.15 -4.14 -11.28
N THR A 60 -0.75 -3.45 -11.95
CA THR A 60 -2.04 -4.02 -12.24
C THR A 60 -1.91 -4.87 -13.48
N PRO A 61 -2.73 -5.87 -13.63
CA PRO A 61 -2.62 -6.73 -14.79
C PRO A 61 -2.75 -5.97 -16.11
N ASP A 62 -3.58 -4.96 -16.15
CA ASP A 62 -3.74 -4.20 -17.36
C ASP A 62 -2.45 -3.58 -17.78
N LYS A 63 -1.73 -3.00 -16.88
CA LYS A 63 -0.51 -2.33 -17.23
C LYS A 63 0.61 -3.27 -17.53
N ILE A 64 0.67 -4.35 -16.84
CA ILE A 64 1.71 -5.31 -17.05
C ILE A 64 1.70 -5.83 -18.43
N TYR A 65 0.53 -6.11 -18.94
CA TYR A 65 0.49 -6.76 -20.20
C TYR A 65 0.71 -5.85 -21.36
N THR A 66 0.51 -4.59 -21.16
CA THR A 66 0.74 -3.72 -22.27
C THR A 66 2.20 -3.49 -22.48
N VAL A 67 3.02 -3.80 -21.54
CA VAL A 67 4.40 -3.54 -21.69
C VAL A 67 5.10 -4.56 -22.41
N ASN A 68 4.56 -5.69 -22.52
CA ASN A 68 5.27 -6.74 -23.03
C ASN A 68 5.27 -6.88 -24.40
N ASN A 69 4.80 -6.14 -25.09
CA ASN A 69 4.81 -6.41 -26.45
C ASN A 69 5.63 -5.68 -27.19
#